data_d5f924e716577265fe495f97f58297ec
#
_entry.id   d5f924e716577265fe495f97f58297ec
#
_cell.length_a   1.000
_cell.length_b   1.000
_cell.length_c   1.000
_cell.angle_alpha   90.00
_cell.angle_beta   90.00
_cell.angle_gamma   90.00
#
_symmetry.space_group_name_H-M   'P 1'
#
loop_
_entity.id
_entity.type
_entity.pdbx_description
1 polymer ?
#
loop_
_entity_poly.entity_id
_entity_poly.type
_entity_poly.pdbx_seq_one_letter_code
_entity_poly.pdbx_strand_id
1 'polypeptide(L)'
;MYTIHKDFNFLKNLLTEFLSQPDLIERFQIMKQTKISGWETWFQIELAIFLQQHENVAEWERESRHSLDKRKKDYRNNVSIDFYIRQKYAQESIPLEIKQNEVARKCIRNMINDIAKFRSIRHSSLRTGREPWCLGIHNKVTEKTIRDYLIDYELNYLENCLWIHEVPNTEYMVTLF
;
A
#
# COMPACT_ATOMS: atom_id res chain seq x y z
N MET A 1 -9.48 5.25 -16.97
CA MET A 1 -8.21 4.59 -17.34
C MET A 1 -6.97 5.49 -17.21
N TYR A 2 -6.98 6.73 -17.78
CA TYR A 2 -5.84 7.66 -17.71
C TYR A 2 -5.41 8.04 -16.28
N THR A 3 -6.36 8.21 -15.36
CA THR A 3 -6.11 8.57 -13.96
C THR A 3 -5.42 7.45 -13.17
N ILE A 4 -5.85 6.20 -13.36
CA ILE A 4 -5.28 5.02 -12.67
C ILE A 4 -3.78 4.89 -12.97
N HIS A 5 -3.38 5.00 -14.23
CA HIS A 5 -1.96 4.93 -14.60
C HIS A 5 -1.13 6.09 -14.03
N LYS A 6 -1.72 7.29 -13.93
CA LYS A 6 -1.05 8.42 -13.29
C LYS A 6 -0.82 8.18 -11.80
N ASP A 7 -1.85 7.70 -11.10
CA ASP A 7 -1.78 7.37 -9.68
C ASP A 7 -0.75 6.28 -9.42
N PHE A 8 -0.78 5.21 -10.24
CA PHE A 8 0.21 4.15 -10.17
C PHE A 8 1.64 4.65 -10.34
N ASN A 9 1.90 5.42 -11.40
CA ASN A 9 3.23 5.94 -11.68
C ASN A 9 3.72 6.89 -10.58
N PHE A 10 2.82 7.72 -10.05
CA PHE A 10 3.15 8.60 -8.93
C PHE A 10 3.53 7.79 -7.68
N LEU A 11 2.70 6.82 -7.27
CA LEU A 11 2.98 5.97 -6.11
C LEU A 11 4.25 5.15 -6.32
N LYS A 12 4.43 4.56 -7.50
CA LYS A 12 5.63 3.79 -7.83
C LYS A 12 6.91 4.64 -7.67
N ASN A 13 6.94 5.84 -8.23
CA ASN A 13 8.11 6.72 -8.15
C ASN A 13 8.35 7.15 -6.70
N LEU A 14 7.33 7.61 -6.00
CA LEU A 14 7.36 8.01 -4.60
C LEU A 14 7.92 6.90 -3.70
N LEU A 15 7.40 5.67 -3.87
CA LEU A 15 7.82 4.51 -3.09
C LEU A 15 9.21 4.02 -3.48
N THR A 16 9.62 4.17 -4.74
CA THR A 16 10.99 3.85 -5.17
C THR A 16 12.00 4.77 -4.47
N GLU A 17 11.73 6.07 -4.42
CA GLU A 17 12.57 7.04 -3.72
C GLU A 17 12.62 6.74 -2.22
N PHE A 18 11.47 6.48 -1.59
CA PHE A 18 11.37 6.12 -0.18
C PHE A 18 12.18 4.87 0.17
N LEU A 19 11.98 3.77 -0.58
CA LEU A 19 12.63 2.48 -0.34
C LEU A 19 14.14 2.48 -0.68
N SER A 20 14.63 3.50 -1.36
CA SER A 20 16.04 3.67 -1.68
C SER A 20 16.82 4.47 -0.63
N GLN A 21 16.16 4.98 0.42
CA GLN A 21 16.82 5.74 1.48
C GLN A 21 17.79 4.84 2.28
N PRO A 22 19.08 5.23 2.43
CA PRO A 22 20.07 4.41 3.12
C PRO A 22 19.68 4.06 4.56
N ASP A 23 19.15 5.03 5.31
CA ASP A 23 18.70 4.84 6.69
C ASP A 23 17.56 3.83 6.81
N LEU A 24 16.62 3.83 5.86
CA LEU A 24 15.52 2.89 5.83
C LEU A 24 16.03 1.47 5.54
N ILE A 25 16.97 1.34 4.60
CA ILE A 25 17.61 0.07 4.24
C ILE A 25 18.35 -0.52 5.45
N GLU A 26 19.14 0.29 6.15
CA GLU A 26 19.84 -0.13 7.38
C GLU A 26 18.86 -0.65 8.44
N ARG A 27 17.77 0.07 8.68
CA ARG A 27 16.72 -0.35 9.63
C ARG A 27 16.06 -1.66 9.24
N PHE A 28 15.80 -1.90 7.96
CA PHE A 28 15.32 -3.20 7.48
C PHE A 28 16.30 -4.33 7.76
N GLN A 29 17.60 -4.09 7.56
CA GLN A 29 18.64 -5.07 7.85
C GLN A 29 18.70 -5.39 9.36
N ILE A 30 18.65 -4.37 10.21
CA ILE A 30 18.63 -4.52 11.67
C ILE A 30 17.40 -5.33 12.11
N MET A 31 16.20 -4.99 11.61
CA MET A 31 14.98 -5.72 11.95
C MET A 31 15.07 -7.21 11.55
N LYS A 32 15.66 -7.49 10.41
CA LYS A 32 15.85 -8.88 9.96
C LYS A 32 16.84 -9.64 10.86
N GLN A 33 17.97 -9.04 11.18
CA GLN A 33 19.00 -9.63 12.04
C GLN A 33 18.48 -9.90 13.47
N THR A 34 17.68 -8.97 14.00
CA THR A 34 17.12 -9.04 15.36
C THR A 34 15.78 -9.78 15.40
N LYS A 35 15.27 -10.27 14.27
CA LYS A 35 13.99 -10.98 14.14
C LYS A 35 12.80 -10.18 14.67
N ILE A 36 12.81 -8.87 14.52
CA ILE A 36 11.67 -8.02 14.85
C ILE A 36 10.57 -8.25 13.82
N SER A 37 9.36 -8.54 14.28
CA SER A 37 8.15 -8.73 13.46
C SER A 37 7.07 -7.72 13.82
N GLY A 38 6.03 -7.59 12.97
CA GLY A 38 4.88 -6.72 13.27
C GLY A 38 5.20 -5.22 13.16
N TRP A 39 6.16 -4.86 12.33
CA TRP A 39 6.64 -3.48 12.16
C TRP A 39 5.87 -2.65 11.12
N GLU A 40 4.65 -3.07 10.75
CA GLU A 40 3.78 -2.34 9.81
C GLU A 40 3.56 -0.87 10.24
N THR A 41 3.25 -0.66 11.52
CA THR A 41 3.07 0.69 12.07
C THR A 41 4.34 1.53 12.00
N TRP A 42 5.50 0.94 12.29
CA TRP A 42 6.77 1.63 12.14
C TRP A 42 7.00 2.08 10.68
N PHE A 43 6.76 1.19 9.71
CA PHE A 43 6.89 1.52 8.29
C PHE A 43 5.95 2.67 7.88
N GLN A 44 4.72 2.67 8.39
CA GLN A 44 3.77 3.77 8.17
C GLN A 44 4.29 5.10 8.74
N ILE A 45 4.96 5.08 9.90
CA ILE A 45 5.55 6.30 10.49
C ILE A 45 6.70 6.82 9.63
N GLU A 46 7.61 5.95 9.19
CA GLU A 46 8.72 6.34 8.30
C GLU A 46 8.19 6.91 6.97
N LEU A 47 7.17 6.27 6.39
CA LEU A 47 6.53 6.79 5.19
C LEU A 47 5.90 8.16 5.44
N ALA A 48 5.22 8.37 6.57
CA ALA A 48 4.61 9.65 6.91
C ALA A 48 5.66 10.78 7.03
N ILE A 49 6.82 10.50 7.65
CA ILE A 49 7.95 11.43 7.74
C ILE A 49 8.47 11.79 6.34
N PHE A 50 8.63 10.79 5.47
CA PHE A 50 9.06 10.99 4.10
C PHE A 50 8.04 11.84 3.30
N LEU A 51 6.75 11.51 3.38
CA LEU A 51 5.68 12.25 2.70
C LEU A 51 5.63 13.73 3.12
N GLN A 52 5.88 14.03 4.40
CA GLN A 52 5.89 15.39 4.93
C GLN A 52 6.95 16.29 4.27
N GLN A 53 8.05 15.70 3.84
CA GLN A 53 9.19 16.42 3.25
C GLN A 53 9.24 16.34 1.74
N HIS A 54 8.41 15.51 1.12
CA HIS A 54 8.50 15.20 -0.31
C HIS A 54 7.89 16.30 -1.18
N GLU A 55 8.69 16.84 -2.09
CA GLU A 55 8.33 18.01 -2.90
C GLU A 55 7.09 17.84 -3.79
N ASN A 56 6.77 16.62 -4.23
CA ASN A 56 5.63 16.32 -5.09
C ASN A 56 4.36 15.93 -4.32
N VAL A 57 4.40 15.90 -2.99
CA VAL A 57 3.25 15.68 -2.11
C VAL A 57 2.71 17.04 -1.66
N ALA A 58 1.42 17.29 -1.90
CA ALA A 58 0.77 18.51 -1.44
C ALA A 58 0.16 18.36 -0.05
N GLU A 59 -0.36 17.17 0.22
CA GLU A 59 -1.08 16.84 1.46
C GLU A 59 -1.11 15.34 1.66
N TRP A 60 -1.11 14.91 2.90
CA TRP A 60 -1.36 13.52 3.26
C TRP A 60 -2.12 13.45 4.60
N GLU A 61 -2.86 12.37 4.78
CA GLU A 61 -3.57 12.05 6.02
C GLU A 61 -3.37 10.58 6.34
N ARG A 62 -3.21 10.23 7.62
CA ARG A 62 -3.03 8.86 8.09
C ARG A 62 -4.23 8.41 8.92
N GLU A 63 -4.58 7.13 8.82
CA GLU A 63 -5.64 6.47 9.61
C GLU A 63 -7.02 7.16 9.50
N SER A 64 -7.40 7.54 8.30
CA SER A 64 -8.70 8.14 8.04
C SER A 64 -9.83 7.11 8.19
N ARG A 65 -10.78 7.40 9.10
CA ARG A 65 -11.89 6.50 9.42
C ARG A 65 -13.09 6.75 8.51
N HIS A 66 -13.65 5.67 7.98
CA HIS A 66 -14.81 5.70 7.08
C HIS A 66 -15.95 4.82 7.59
N SER A 67 -17.19 5.28 7.43
CA SER A 67 -18.39 4.51 7.77
C SER A 67 -18.69 3.47 6.68
N LEU A 68 -18.94 2.24 7.08
CA LEU A 68 -19.35 1.18 6.17
C LEU A 68 -20.81 1.32 5.73
N ASP A 69 -21.10 0.82 4.52
CA ASP A 69 -22.47 0.70 4.04
C ASP A 69 -23.18 -0.45 4.79
N LYS A 70 -24.12 -0.08 5.67
CA LYS A 70 -24.90 -1.03 6.51
C LYS A 70 -25.73 -2.04 5.71
N ARG A 71 -25.90 -1.85 4.40
CA ARG A 71 -26.56 -2.81 3.51
C ARG A 71 -25.69 -4.01 3.18
N LYS A 72 -24.35 -3.88 3.36
CA LYS A 72 -23.40 -4.97 3.21
C LYS A 72 -23.20 -5.61 4.59
N LYS A 73 -23.35 -6.94 4.67
CA LYS A 73 -23.28 -7.73 5.92
C LYS A 73 -21.85 -7.72 6.50
N ASP A 74 -21.44 -6.61 7.09
CA ASP A 74 -20.20 -6.55 7.87
C ASP A 74 -20.51 -5.93 9.23
N TYR A 75 -20.10 -6.61 10.31
CA TYR A 75 -20.42 -6.21 11.69
C TYR A 75 -19.55 -5.05 12.21
N ARG A 76 -18.60 -4.56 11.41
CA ARG A 76 -17.75 -3.42 11.77
C ARG A 76 -18.41 -2.12 11.33
N ASN A 77 -18.50 -1.15 12.23
CA ASN A 77 -19.09 0.15 11.91
C ASN A 77 -18.19 1.07 11.11
N ASN A 78 -16.87 0.90 11.19
CA ASN A 78 -15.87 1.77 10.55
C ASN A 78 -14.71 0.96 9.98
N VAL A 79 -14.16 1.41 8.87
CA VAL A 79 -12.89 0.96 8.27
C VAL A 79 -11.94 2.15 8.28
N SER A 80 -10.69 1.93 8.63
CA SER A 80 -9.61 2.91 8.50
C SER A 80 -8.84 2.64 7.22
N ILE A 81 -8.42 3.70 6.54
CA ILE A 81 -7.48 3.67 5.42
C ILE A 81 -6.16 4.22 5.94
N ASP A 82 -5.06 3.51 5.67
CA ASP A 82 -3.76 3.86 6.23
C ASP A 82 -3.29 5.24 5.77
N PHE A 83 -3.40 5.54 4.49
CA PHE A 83 -3.03 6.84 3.92
C PHE A 83 -4.00 7.34 2.86
N TYR A 84 -4.18 8.66 2.84
CA TYR A 84 -4.62 9.44 1.69
C TYR A 84 -3.48 10.37 1.29
N ILE A 85 -2.99 10.26 0.06
CA ILE A 85 -1.84 11.03 -0.44
C ILE A 85 -2.29 11.87 -1.63
N ARG A 86 -2.20 13.19 -1.52
CA ARG A 86 -2.52 14.10 -2.62
C ARG A 86 -1.26 14.63 -3.28
N GLN A 87 -1.10 14.31 -4.56
CA GLN A 87 -0.03 14.83 -5.38
C GLN A 87 -0.20 16.35 -5.58
N LYS A 88 0.88 17.11 -5.72
CA LYS A 88 0.82 18.53 -6.10
C LYS A 88 0.03 18.71 -7.39
N TYR A 89 -0.81 19.73 -7.40
CA TYR A 89 -1.73 20.07 -8.48
C TYR A 89 -2.86 19.06 -8.75
N ALA A 90 -2.96 17.97 -7.99
CA ALA A 90 -4.10 17.07 -8.02
C ALA A 90 -5.22 17.60 -7.11
N GLN A 91 -6.47 17.38 -7.52
CA GLN A 91 -7.64 17.77 -6.73
C GLN A 91 -8.02 16.72 -5.69
N GLU A 92 -7.74 15.45 -5.97
CA GLU A 92 -8.13 14.31 -5.15
C GLU A 92 -6.91 13.56 -4.63
N SER A 93 -7.08 12.97 -3.44
CA SER A 93 -6.08 12.13 -2.80
C SER A 93 -6.19 10.69 -3.26
N ILE A 94 -5.07 10.01 -3.31
CA ILE A 94 -4.93 8.58 -3.64
C ILE A 94 -4.98 7.79 -2.33
N PRO A 95 -5.94 6.86 -2.14
CA PRO A 95 -5.97 5.99 -0.97
C PRO A 95 -4.93 4.89 -1.11
N LEU A 96 -4.15 4.65 -0.05
CA LEU A 96 -3.11 3.64 0.01
C LEU A 96 -3.23 2.85 1.32
N GLU A 97 -3.35 1.53 1.19
CA GLU A 97 -3.25 0.57 2.30
C GLU A 97 -1.86 -0.05 2.33
N ILE A 98 -1.37 -0.35 3.53
CA ILE A 98 -0.07 -0.98 3.73
C ILE A 98 -0.25 -2.30 4.45
N LYS A 99 0.41 -3.34 3.96
CA LYS A 99 0.44 -4.64 4.61
C LYS A 99 1.87 -5.15 4.75
N GLN A 100 2.18 -5.59 5.95
CA GLN A 100 3.43 -6.27 6.24
C GLN A 100 3.17 -7.69 6.69
N ASN A 101 3.81 -8.64 6.02
CA ASN A 101 3.88 -10.02 6.48
C ASN A 101 5.10 -10.70 5.86
N GLU A 102 5.90 -11.39 6.67
CA GLU A 102 7.08 -12.09 6.15
C GLU A 102 6.74 -13.14 5.09
N VAL A 103 5.58 -13.78 5.21
CA VAL A 103 5.10 -14.78 4.24
C VAL A 103 4.37 -14.05 3.11
N ALA A 104 4.98 -13.98 1.93
CA ALA A 104 4.47 -13.28 0.75
C ALA A 104 3.00 -13.66 0.44
N ARG A 105 2.66 -14.96 0.45
CA ARG A 105 1.29 -15.42 0.19
C ARG A 105 0.26 -14.83 1.18
N LYS A 106 0.62 -14.73 2.47
CA LYS A 106 -0.24 -14.11 3.49
C LYS A 106 -0.37 -12.60 3.27
N CYS A 107 0.74 -11.95 2.92
CA CYS A 107 0.76 -10.52 2.63
C CYS A 107 -0.21 -10.20 1.48
N ILE A 108 -0.08 -10.86 0.34
CA ILE A 108 -0.93 -10.68 -0.84
C ILE A 108 -2.41 -10.94 -0.50
N ARG A 109 -2.72 -12.01 0.23
CA ARG A 109 -4.09 -12.29 0.67
C ARG A 109 -4.67 -11.17 1.52
N ASN A 110 -3.88 -10.61 2.44
CA ASN A 110 -4.33 -9.52 3.30
C ASN A 110 -4.59 -8.24 2.50
N MET A 111 -3.72 -7.92 1.52
CA MET A 111 -3.91 -6.80 0.59
C MET A 111 -5.24 -6.92 -0.16
N ILE A 112 -5.54 -8.09 -0.73
CA ILE A 112 -6.78 -8.35 -1.46
C ILE A 112 -8.01 -8.18 -0.56
N ASN A 113 -7.92 -8.66 0.70
CA ASN A 113 -9.00 -8.48 1.67
C ASN A 113 -9.25 -6.99 1.99
N ASP A 114 -8.21 -6.16 2.01
CA ASP A 114 -8.37 -4.74 2.29
C ASP A 114 -8.94 -3.97 1.09
N ILE A 115 -8.59 -4.33 -0.14
CA ILE A 115 -9.29 -3.83 -1.34
C ILE A 115 -10.79 -4.18 -1.29
N ALA A 116 -11.13 -5.41 -0.90
CA ALA A 116 -12.53 -5.82 -0.74
C ALA A 116 -13.25 -5.01 0.34
N LYS A 117 -12.59 -4.71 1.46
CA LYS A 117 -13.12 -3.82 2.52
C LYS A 117 -13.32 -2.41 2.00
N PHE A 118 -12.36 -1.84 1.26
CA PHE A 118 -12.50 -0.52 0.66
C PHE A 118 -13.77 -0.43 -0.19
N ARG A 119 -14.02 -1.42 -1.03
CA ARG A 119 -15.24 -1.50 -1.86
C ARG A 119 -16.53 -1.58 -1.04
N SER A 120 -16.46 -1.90 0.25
CA SER A 120 -17.60 -1.90 1.18
C SER A 120 -17.86 -0.55 1.85
N ILE A 121 -16.96 0.43 1.70
CA ILE A 121 -17.13 1.78 2.25
C ILE A 121 -18.31 2.48 1.56
N ARG A 122 -19.07 3.26 2.32
CA ARG A 122 -20.13 4.11 1.77
C ARG A 122 -19.52 5.14 0.82
N HIS A 123 -20.06 5.24 -0.38
CA HIS A 123 -19.66 6.28 -1.35
C HIS A 123 -19.70 7.68 -0.77
N SER A 124 -20.70 7.98 0.06
CA SER A 124 -20.83 9.29 0.71
C SER A 124 -19.79 9.60 1.79
N SER A 125 -19.04 8.59 2.26
CA SER A 125 -17.96 8.75 3.23
C SER A 125 -16.58 8.69 2.61
N LEU A 126 -16.48 8.33 1.34
CA LEU A 126 -15.21 8.40 0.59
C LEU A 126 -14.85 9.86 0.31
N ARG A 127 -13.59 10.21 0.57
CA ARG A 127 -13.05 11.56 0.32
C ARG A 127 -12.51 11.74 -1.09
N THR A 128 -12.57 10.70 -1.89
CA THR A 128 -11.97 10.66 -3.23
C THR A 128 -12.75 9.70 -4.13
N GLY A 129 -12.77 10.01 -5.42
CA GLY A 129 -13.19 9.11 -6.48
C GLY A 129 -12.07 8.23 -7.03
N ARG A 130 -10.87 8.25 -6.40
CA ARG A 130 -9.71 7.47 -6.84
C ARG A 130 -9.82 6.01 -6.39
N GLU A 131 -9.26 5.11 -7.18
CA GLU A 131 -9.13 3.70 -6.82
C GLU A 131 -8.16 3.50 -5.66
N PRO A 132 -8.42 2.51 -4.77
CA PRO A 132 -7.51 2.16 -3.69
C PRO A 132 -6.30 1.41 -4.23
N TRP A 133 -5.14 1.68 -3.61
CA TRP A 133 -3.90 0.97 -3.84
C TRP A 133 -3.50 0.22 -2.59
N CYS A 134 -2.86 -0.94 -2.78
CA CYS A 134 -2.29 -1.71 -1.68
C CYS A 134 -0.80 -1.92 -1.88
N LEU A 135 0.01 -1.58 -0.86
CA LEU A 135 1.43 -1.86 -0.79
C LEU A 135 1.68 -3.00 0.19
N GLY A 136 2.18 -4.12 -0.32
CA GLY A 136 2.60 -5.25 0.50
C GLY A 136 4.11 -5.26 0.69
N ILE A 137 4.59 -5.50 1.92
CA ILE A 137 6.00 -5.72 2.23
C ILE A 137 6.18 -7.14 2.76
N HIS A 138 7.01 -7.94 2.13
CA HIS A 138 7.20 -9.34 2.45
C HIS A 138 8.63 -9.83 2.14
N ASN A 139 8.99 -11.04 2.57
CA ASN A 139 10.26 -11.66 2.19
C ASN A 139 10.31 -11.88 0.67
N LYS A 140 11.51 -11.84 0.10
CA LYS A 140 11.73 -12.06 -1.32
C LYS A 140 11.22 -13.42 -1.76
N VAL A 141 10.54 -13.41 -2.89
CA VAL A 141 10.15 -14.56 -3.69
C VAL A 141 10.31 -14.19 -5.17
N THR A 142 10.16 -15.11 -6.08
CA THR A 142 10.23 -14.77 -7.50
C THR A 142 9.01 -13.96 -7.94
N GLU A 143 9.17 -13.09 -8.93
CA GLU A 143 8.05 -12.35 -9.52
C GLU A 143 6.94 -13.28 -10.01
N LYS A 144 7.33 -14.40 -10.62
CA LYS A 144 6.41 -15.46 -11.05
C LYS A 144 5.55 -15.93 -9.87
N THR A 145 6.16 -16.17 -8.70
CA THR A 145 5.44 -16.62 -7.50
C THR A 145 4.37 -15.59 -7.05
N ILE A 146 4.68 -14.29 -7.12
CA ILE A 146 3.68 -13.24 -6.81
C ILE A 146 2.53 -13.29 -7.81
N ARG A 147 2.82 -13.39 -9.12
CA ARG A 147 1.80 -13.47 -10.17
C ARG A 147 0.92 -14.71 -10.00
N ASP A 148 1.52 -15.87 -9.65
CA ASP A 148 0.77 -17.09 -9.37
C ASP A 148 -0.19 -16.89 -8.17
N TYR A 149 0.24 -16.19 -7.11
CA TYR A 149 -0.65 -15.88 -5.98
C TYR A 149 -1.82 -14.95 -6.37
N LEU A 150 -1.57 -13.94 -7.22
CA LEU A 150 -2.63 -13.05 -7.70
C LEU A 150 -3.67 -13.82 -8.53
N ILE A 151 -3.21 -14.76 -9.34
CA ILE A 151 -4.09 -15.67 -10.11
C ILE A 151 -4.87 -16.60 -9.17
N ASP A 152 -4.20 -17.26 -8.22
CA ASP A 152 -4.84 -18.14 -7.23
C ASP A 152 -5.96 -17.46 -6.44
N TYR A 153 -5.82 -16.16 -6.19
CA TYR A 153 -6.80 -15.35 -5.47
C TYR A 153 -7.81 -14.64 -6.41
N GLU A 154 -7.79 -14.98 -7.72
CA GLU A 154 -8.70 -14.41 -8.73
C GLU A 154 -8.71 -12.87 -8.75
N LEU A 155 -7.57 -12.25 -8.42
CA LEU A 155 -7.47 -10.80 -8.46
C LEU A 155 -7.44 -10.30 -9.91
N ASN A 156 -8.47 -9.57 -10.30
CA ASN A 156 -8.47 -8.80 -11.54
C ASN A 156 -7.64 -7.52 -11.33
N TYR A 157 -6.43 -7.48 -11.85
CA TYR A 157 -5.56 -6.32 -11.83
C TYR A 157 -5.19 -5.89 -13.26
N LEU A 158 -4.86 -4.61 -13.40
CA LEU A 158 -4.32 -4.11 -14.67
C LEU A 158 -2.82 -4.48 -14.73
N GLU A 159 -2.42 -5.21 -15.76
CA GLU A 159 -1.04 -5.73 -15.91
C GLU A 159 0.03 -4.61 -15.78
N ASN A 160 -0.26 -3.43 -16.31
CA ASN A 160 0.60 -2.24 -16.23
C ASN A 160 0.43 -1.43 -14.94
N CYS A 161 -0.35 -1.93 -13.98
CA CYS A 161 -0.54 -1.36 -12.65
C CYS A 161 -0.13 -2.34 -11.55
N LEU A 162 0.74 -3.29 -11.86
CA LEU A 162 1.42 -4.16 -10.91
C LEU A 162 2.89 -3.77 -10.83
N TRP A 163 3.38 -3.49 -9.63
CA TRP A 163 4.79 -3.24 -9.38
C TRP A 163 5.31 -4.19 -8.31
N ILE A 164 6.32 -4.97 -8.70
CA ILE A 164 7.04 -5.90 -7.84
C ILE A 164 8.48 -5.42 -7.81
N HIS A 165 9.02 -5.16 -6.63
CA HIS A 165 10.32 -4.53 -6.48
C HIS A 165 11.07 -5.08 -5.28
N GLU A 166 12.34 -5.40 -5.45
CA GLU A 166 13.22 -5.79 -4.37
C GLU A 166 13.72 -4.54 -3.63
N VAL A 167 13.62 -4.54 -2.30
CA VAL A 167 14.23 -3.48 -1.50
C VAL A 167 15.75 -3.69 -1.53
N PRO A 168 16.54 -2.71 -2.00
CA PRO A 168 17.97 -2.87 -2.20
C PRO A 168 18.69 -3.37 -0.95
N ASN A 169 19.61 -4.33 -1.12
CA ASN A 169 20.46 -4.86 -0.04
C ASN A 169 19.71 -5.42 1.18
N THR A 170 18.46 -5.86 1.01
CA THR A 170 17.66 -6.48 2.07
C THR A 170 17.08 -7.81 1.61
N GLU A 171 16.46 -8.55 2.53
CA GLU A 171 15.69 -9.76 2.24
C GLU A 171 14.21 -9.45 1.92
N TYR A 172 13.86 -8.18 1.78
CA TYR A 172 12.47 -7.76 1.56
C TYR A 172 12.19 -7.39 0.11
N MET A 173 10.94 -7.57 -0.25
CA MET A 173 10.35 -7.21 -1.52
C MET A 173 9.03 -6.51 -1.27
N VAL A 174 8.66 -5.62 -2.16
CA VAL A 174 7.35 -4.96 -2.13
C VAL A 174 6.53 -5.33 -3.36
N THR A 175 5.23 -5.36 -3.17
CA THR A 175 4.23 -5.53 -4.24
C THR A 175 3.20 -4.42 -4.12
N LEU A 176 2.95 -3.68 -5.20
CA LEU A 176 1.91 -2.65 -5.30
C LEU A 176 0.94 -3.02 -6.41
N PHE A 177 -0.36 -2.99 -6.11
CA PHE A 177 -1.47 -3.11 -7.07
C PHE A 177 -2.73 -2.42 -6.59
#